data_754f7b0f0e7bf198c95cd5af855d9d1a
#
_entry.id   754f7b0f0e7bf198c95cd5af855d9d1a
#
_cell.length_a   1.000
_cell.length_b   1.000
_cell.length_c   1.000
_cell.angle_alpha   90.00
_cell.angle_beta   90.00
_cell.angle_gamma   90.00
#
_symmetry.space_group_name_H-M   'P 1'
#
loop_
_entity.id
_entity.type
_entity.pdbx_description
1 polymer ?
#
loop_
_entity_poly.entity_id
_entity_poly.type
_entity_poly.pdbx_seq_one_letter_code
_entity_poly.pdbx_strand_id
1 'polypeptide(L)'
;VYSEATGVKGAGFVEMNAALPKMAVDSKLKKVDLSIMGGEIEVPEDTAQMFGGASAYFAKRTPLLLREAGNTTEKKIIYDNFLKYTIDNENAVDASKNSDKADEKLYSILCVRFVPGEVTGLYSEKGFSNGAMLNIKAINGGNLYKNEDDVLVYGVRFKGYFGMQLANKQAVSSIVNIGANNIPTEAQL
;
A
#
# COMPACT_ATOMS: atom_id res chain seq x y z
N VAL A 1 -11.86 2.36 11.82
CA VAL A 1 -13.19 2.24 11.18
C VAL A 1 -13.48 3.50 10.41
N TYR A 2 -13.94 3.38 9.19
CA TYR A 2 -14.32 4.50 8.32
C TYR A 2 -15.62 4.18 7.57
N SER A 3 -16.29 5.21 7.05
CA SER A 3 -17.48 5.07 6.23
C SER A 3 -17.06 5.04 4.75
N GLU A 4 -17.44 3.99 4.02
CA GLU A 4 -17.29 3.87 2.57
C GLU A 4 -18.60 4.29 1.90
N ALA A 5 -18.54 5.21 0.95
CA ALA A 5 -19.67 5.56 0.11
C ALA A 5 -19.89 4.46 -0.93
N THR A 6 -21.03 3.78 -0.85
CA THR A 6 -21.40 2.67 -1.73
C THR A 6 -22.31 3.09 -2.90
N GLY A 7 -22.94 4.24 -2.79
CA GLY A 7 -23.77 4.81 -3.85
C GLY A 7 -24.17 6.24 -3.56
N VAL A 8 -24.37 7.02 -4.63
CA VAL A 8 -24.92 8.38 -4.57
C VAL A 8 -26.11 8.42 -5.51
N LYS A 9 -27.26 8.85 -5.01
CA LYS A 9 -28.52 8.93 -5.76
C LYS A 9 -29.12 10.33 -5.67
N GLY A 10 -29.90 10.71 -6.66
CA GLY A 10 -30.89 11.78 -6.56
C GLY A 10 -30.59 13.09 -7.27
N ALA A 11 -29.50 13.22 -8.03
CA ALA A 11 -29.41 14.36 -8.94
C ALA A 11 -30.19 14.09 -10.23
N GLY A 12 -31.02 15.04 -10.67
CA GLY A 12 -31.79 14.93 -11.89
C GLY A 12 -32.27 16.31 -12.39
N PHE A 13 -32.48 16.41 -13.68
CA PHE A 13 -33.11 17.57 -14.26
C PHE A 13 -34.63 17.47 -14.03
N VAL A 14 -35.25 18.57 -13.64
CA VAL A 14 -36.69 18.66 -13.42
C VAL A 14 -37.26 19.81 -14.24
N GLU A 15 -38.55 19.72 -14.58
CA GLU A 15 -39.26 20.80 -15.23
C GLU A 15 -39.52 21.95 -14.24
N MET A 16 -39.84 23.14 -14.82
CA MET A 16 -40.15 24.33 -14.02
C MET A 16 -41.34 24.02 -13.09
N ASN A 17 -41.20 24.34 -11.81
CA ASN A 17 -42.18 24.09 -10.74
C ASN A 17 -42.36 22.58 -10.35
N ALA A 18 -41.55 21.66 -10.83
CA ALA A 18 -41.55 20.27 -10.35
C ALA A 18 -40.71 20.12 -9.06
N ALA A 19 -41.06 19.16 -8.25
CA ALA A 19 -40.34 18.88 -7.01
C ALA A 19 -38.93 18.33 -7.35
N LEU A 20 -37.90 18.83 -6.65
CA LEU A 20 -36.54 18.33 -6.77
C LEU A 20 -36.41 16.91 -6.18
N PRO A 21 -35.66 16.00 -6.81
CA PRO A 21 -35.44 14.68 -6.29
C PRO A 21 -34.64 14.75 -4.98
N LYS A 22 -34.97 13.87 -4.04
CA LYS A 22 -34.19 13.75 -2.79
C LYS A 22 -32.85 13.09 -3.07
N MET A 23 -31.79 13.74 -2.65
CA MET A 23 -30.44 13.19 -2.71
C MET A 23 -30.15 12.32 -1.48
N ALA A 24 -29.51 11.18 -1.71
CA ALA A 24 -29.10 10.28 -0.64
C ALA A 24 -27.71 9.70 -0.95
N VAL A 25 -26.94 9.48 0.08
CA VAL A 25 -25.66 8.78 0.01
C VAL A 25 -25.78 7.50 0.84
N ASP A 26 -25.69 6.38 0.16
CA ASP A 26 -25.62 5.10 0.83
C ASP A 26 -24.18 4.88 1.31
N SER A 27 -24.01 4.50 2.58
CA SER A 27 -22.69 4.28 3.17
C SER A 27 -22.65 3.02 4.00
N LYS A 28 -21.45 2.38 4.03
CA LYS A 28 -21.18 1.20 4.83
C LYS A 28 -19.97 1.44 5.71
N LEU A 29 -20.04 1.01 6.97
CA LEU A 29 -18.88 1.05 7.85
C LEU A 29 -17.91 -0.08 7.50
N LYS A 30 -16.65 0.28 7.29
CA LYS A 30 -15.53 -0.65 7.08
C LYS A 30 -14.50 -0.53 8.17
N LYS A 31 -13.91 -1.67 8.54
CA LYS A 31 -12.74 -1.76 9.40
C LYS A 31 -11.52 -2.12 8.55
N VAL A 32 -10.43 -1.41 8.76
CA VAL A 32 -9.13 -1.73 8.18
C VAL A 32 -8.19 -2.12 9.32
N ASP A 33 -7.56 -3.26 9.17
CA ASP A 33 -6.47 -3.70 10.02
C ASP A 33 -5.14 -3.27 9.39
N LEU A 34 -4.24 -2.71 10.21
CA LEU A 34 -2.93 -2.29 9.75
C LEU A 34 -2.02 -3.50 9.60
N SER A 35 -1.35 -3.59 8.46
CA SER A 35 -0.30 -4.58 8.25
C SER A 35 0.99 -4.17 8.96
N ILE A 36 1.70 -5.14 9.51
CA ILE A 36 3.01 -4.94 10.10
C ILE A 36 4.06 -5.13 9.02
N MET A 37 4.92 -4.13 8.85
CA MET A 37 6.12 -4.21 8.05
C MET A 37 7.32 -4.08 8.97
N GLY A 38 8.34 -4.91 8.77
CA GLY A 38 9.55 -4.83 9.57
C GLY A 38 10.62 -5.77 9.08
N GLY A 39 11.82 -5.58 9.64
CA GLY A 39 12.97 -6.43 9.40
C GLY A 39 14.07 -6.15 10.40
N GLU A 40 15.04 -7.01 10.42
CA GLU A 40 16.21 -6.94 11.29
C GLU A 40 17.47 -7.03 10.45
N ILE A 41 18.49 -6.31 10.88
CA ILE A 41 19.84 -6.40 10.31
C ILE A 41 20.76 -6.76 11.44
N GLU A 42 21.59 -7.75 11.19
CA GLU A 42 22.66 -8.14 12.09
C GLU A 42 24.02 -7.95 11.43
N VAL A 43 25.02 -7.67 12.22
CA VAL A 43 26.41 -7.60 11.77
C VAL A 43 27.31 -8.27 12.82
N PRO A 44 28.16 -9.25 12.42
CA PRO A 44 29.17 -9.82 13.30
C PRO A 44 30.13 -8.76 13.85
N GLU A 45 30.62 -8.96 15.06
CA GLU A 45 31.50 -8.02 15.74
C GLU A 45 32.72 -7.66 14.91
N ASP A 46 33.43 -8.66 14.37
CA ASP A 46 34.65 -8.45 13.56
C ASP A 46 34.35 -7.62 12.31
N THR A 47 33.23 -7.88 11.65
CA THR A 47 32.80 -7.11 10.48
C THR A 47 32.47 -5.68 10.86
N ALA A 48 31.76 -5.46 11.98
CA ALA A 48 31.46 -4.12 12.46
C ALA A 48 32.72 -3.30 12.74
N GLN A 49 33.75 -3.92 13.34
CA GLN A 49 35.03 -3.27 13.60
C GLN A 49 35.76 -2.86 12.32
N MET A 50 35.75 -3.70 11.27
CA MET A 50 36.33 -3.36 9.95
C MET A 50 35.67 -2.13 9.30
N PHE A 51 34.39 -1.85 9.59
CA PHE A 51 33.66 -0.70 9.09
C PHE A 51 33.71 0.55 9.99
N GLY A 52 34.49 0.51 11.07
CA GLY A 52 34.60 1.59 12.04
C GLY A 52 33.53 1.56 13.13
N GLY A 53 33.00 0.36 13.41
CA GLY A 53 32.01 0.09 14.44
C GLY A 53 30.59 -0.13 13.89
N ALA A 54 29.73 -0.71 14.72
CA ALA A 54 28.36 -1.05 14.37
C ALA A 54 27.55 0.16 13.87
N SER A 55 27.70 1.31 14.50
CA SER A 55 27.00 2.54 14.11
C SER A 55 27.37 2.99 12.69
N ALA A 56 28.65 2.95 12.33
CA ALA A 56 29.11 3.31 10.98
C ALA A 56 28.64 2.30 9.93
N TYR A 57 28.61 1.02 10.28
CA TYR A 57 28.07 -0.03 9.42
C TYR A 57 26.57 0.18 9.13
N PHE A 58 25.76 0.36 10.19
CA PHE A 58 24.32 0.57 10.04
C PHE A 58 23.98 1.88 9.34
N ALA A 59 24.72 2.97 9.58
CA ALA A 59 24.51 4.24 8.88
C ALA A 59 24.61 4.11 7.35
N LYS A 60 25.49 3.24 6.85
CA LYS A 60 25.62 2.98 5.40
C LYS A 60 24.57 2.02 4.85
N ARG A 61 24.11 1.04 5.63
CA ARG A 61 23.21 -0.04 5.17
C ARG A 61 21.74 0.27 5.35
N THR A 62 21.36 0.94 6.43
CA THR A 62 19.96 1.27 6.74
C THR A 62 19.22 1.99 5.61
N PRO A 63 19.78 2.99 4.92
CA PRO A 63 19.06 3.65 3.82
C PRO A 63 18.71 2.72 2.66
N LEU A 64 19.59 1.75 2.34
CA LEU A 64 19.34 0.78 1.27
C LEU A 64 18.20 -0.17 1.64
N LEU A 65 18.16 -0.59 2.90
CA LEU A 65 17.12 -1.51 3.41
C LEU A 65 15.78 -0.81 3.57
N LEU A 66 15.77 0.46 3.98
CA LEU A 66 14.56 1.27 4.03
C LEU A 66 13.97 1.48 2.63
N ARG A 67 14.82 1.64 1.61
CA ARG A 67 14.36 1.72 0.22
C ARG A 67 13.72 0.42 -0.23
N GLU A 68 14.31 -0.74 0.08
CA GLU A 68 13.73 -2.04 -0.26
C GLU A 68 12.42 -2.30 0.52
N ALA A 69 12.36 -1.91 1.79
CA ALA A 69 11.14 -1.94 2.56
C ALA A 69 10.04 -1.04 1.95
N GLY A 70 10.41 0.13 1.44
CA GLY A 70 9.52 1.02 0.67
C GLY A 70 8.99 0.35 -0.58
N ASN A 71 9.85 -0.25 -1.41
CA ASN A 71 9.46 -0.98 -2.62
C ASN A 71 8.50 -2.14 -2.31
N THR A 72 8.75 -2.88 -1.23
CA THR A 72 7.89 -3.99 -0.78
C THR A 72 6.52 -3.49 -0.33
N THR A 73 6.48 -2.37 0.40
CA THR A 73 5.25 -1.72 0.83
C THR A 73 4.45 -1.20 -0.36
N GLU A 74 5.11 -0.56 -1.32
CA GLU A 74 4.50 -0.06 -2.56
C GLU A 74 3.86 -1.19 -3.37
N LYS A 75 4.57 -2.30 -3.57
CA LYS A 75 4.01 -3.49 -4.22
C LYS A 75 2.76 -4.00 -3.52
N LYS A 76 2.78 -4.08 -2.19
CA LYS A 76 1.63 -4.51 -1.41
C LYS A 76 0.45 -3.54 -1.54
N ILE A 77 0.69 -2.23 -1.55
CA ILE A 77 -0.34 -1.21 -1.75
C ILE A 77 -0.95 -1.32 -3.14
N ILE A 78 -0.13 -1.48 -4.18
CA ILE A 78 -0.61 -1.55 -5.56
C ILE A 78 -1.41 -2.83 -5.79
N TYR A 79 -0.84 -4.00 -5.48
CA TYR A 79 -1.46 -5.29 -5.83
C TYR A 79 -2.54 -5.73 -4.84
N ASP A 80 -2.25 -5.69 -3.53
CA ASP A 80 -3.16 -6.25 -2.51
C ASP A 80 -4.28 -5.26 -2.13
N ASN A 81 -4.03 -3.94 -2.26
CA ASN A 81 -5.04 -2.94 -1.93
C ASN A 81 -5.72 -2.40 -3.19
N PHE A 82 -5.02 -1.67 -4.05
CA PHE A 82 -5.68 -0.98 -5.16
C PHE A 82 -6.18 -1.92 -6.25
N LEU A 83 -5.33 -2.77 -6.79
CA LEU A 83 -5.71 -3.65 -7.89
C LEU A 83 -6.77 -4.65 -7.47
N LYS A 84 -6.58 -5.28 -6.31
CA LYS A 84 -7.58 -6.19 -5.74
C LYS A 84 -8.91 -5.47 -5.48
N TYR A 85 -8.86 -4.24 -4.93
CA TYR A 85 -10.06 -3.45 -4.67
C TYR A 85 -10.84 -3.14 -5.93
N THR A 86 -10.17 -2.80 -7.05
CA THR A 86 -10.85 -2.54 -8.33
C THR A 86 -11.52 -3.78 -8.88
N ILE A 87 -10.88 -4.94 -8.76
CA ILE A 87 -11.45 -6.23 -9.18
C ILE A 87 -12.67 -6.60 -8.32
N ASP A 88 -12.52 -6.53 -6.99
CA ASP A 88 -13.57 -6.90 -6.02
C ASP A 88 -14.81 -5.98 -6.11
N ASN A 89 -14.66 -4.74 -6.60
CA ASN A 89 -15.74 -3.76 -6.72
C ASN A 89 -16.21 -3.53 -8.16
N GLU A 90 -15.79 -4.38 -9.11
CA GLU A 90 -16.17 -4.31 -10.53
C GLU A 90 -15.76 -2.97 -11.21
N ASN A 91 -14.70 -2.34 -10.71
CA ASN A 91 -14.09 -1.14 -11.29
C ASN A 91 -12.84 -1.46 -12.12
N ALA A 92 -12.62 -2.73 -12.43
CA ALA A 92 -11.56 -3.18 -13.31
C ALA A 92 -12.14 -3.50 -14.70
N VAL A 93 -11.52 -2.93 -15.73
CA VAL A 93 -11.80 -3.29 -17.12
C VAL A 93 -10.82 -4.37 -17.53
N ASP A 94 -11.32 -5.50 -18.02
CA ASP A 94 -10.50 -6.62 -18.46
C ASP A 94 -10.27 -6.56 -19.97
N ALA A 95 -9.04 -6.23 -20.37
CA ALA A 95 -8.65 -6.13 -21.77
C ALA A 95 -8.49 -7.50 -22.46
N SER A 96 -8.43 -8.62 -21.71
CA SER A 96 -8.32 -9.96 -22.29
C SER A 96 -9.52 -10.32 -23.17
N LYS A 97 -10.65 -9.62 -22.99
CA LYS A 97 -11.86 -9.80 -23.80
C LYS A 97 -11.78 -9.18 -25.19
N ASN A 98 -10.73 -8.41 -25.49
CA ASN A 98 -10.59 -7.68 -26.77
C ASN A 98 -10.00 -8.57 -27.88
N SER A 99 -9.40 -9.72 -27.54
CA SER A 99 -8.82 -10.65 -28.50
C SER A 99 -8.87 -12.08 -27.97
N ASP A 100 -9.01 -13.05 -28.88
CA ASP A 100 -8.92 -14.48 -28.56
C ASP A 100 -7.47 -14.99 -28.48
N LYS A 101 -6.48 -14.12 -28.73
CA LYS A 101 -5.08 -14.48 -28.67
C LYS A 101 -4.50 -14.25 -27.28
N ALA A 102 -3.81 -15.24 -26.75
CA ALA A 102 -3.09 -15.13 -25.49
C ALA A 102 -1.80 -14.27 -25.66
N ASP A 103 -1.49 -13.49 -24.65
CA ASP A 103 -0.25 -12.73 -24.55
C ASP A 103 0.66 -13.34 -23.47
N GLU A 104 1.97 -13.40 -23.76
CA GLU A 104 2.96 -13.92 -22.79
C GLU A 104 3.26 -12.92 -21.66
N LYS A 105 3.12 -11.62 -21.94
CA LYS A 105 3.36 -10.53 -20.98
C LYS A 105 2.13 -9.67 -20.87
N LEU A 106 1.63 -9.57 -19.65
CA LEU A 106 0.46 -8.77 -19.33
C LEU A 106 0.85 -7.60 -18.44
N TYR A 107 0.23 -6.47 -18.71
CA TYR A 107 0.38 -5.22 -17.96
C TYR A 107 -0.98 -4.78 -17.43
N SER A 108 -0.95 -3.87 -16.47
CA SER A 108 -2.15 -3.23 -15.96
C SER A 108 -1.93 -1.74 -15.81
N ILE A 109 -2.96 -0.95 -16.06
CA ILE A 109 -3.00 0.47 -15.76
C ILE A 109 -3.85 0.64 -14.52
N LEU A 110 -3.34 1.37 -13.54
CA LEU A 110 -4.05 1.69 -12.33
C LEU A 110 -4.21 3.20 -12.23
N CYS A 111 -5.45 3.66 -12.13
CA CYS A 111 -5.80 5.05 -11.91
C CYS A 111 -6.29 5.24 -10.47
N VAL A 112 -5.61 6.09 -9.72
CA VAL A 112 -5.94 6.36 -8.32
C VAL A 112 -6.05 7.87 -8.11
N ARG A 113 -7.19 8.31 -7.58
CA ARG A 113 -7.40 9.68 -7.15
C ARG A 113 -7.21 9.79 -5.64
N PHE A 114 -6.09 10.34 -5.22
CA PHE A 114 -5.80 10.57 -3.81
C PHE A 114 -6.57 11.79 -3.29
N VAL A 115 -7.57 11.52 -2.46
CA VAL A 115 -8.38 12.55 -1.80
C VAL A 115 -8.44 12.23 -0.31
N PRO A 116 -8.16 13.19 0.57
CA PRO A 116 -8.28 13.00 2.01
C PRO A 116 -9.67 12.48 2.40
N GLY A 117 -9.71 11.39 3.16
CA GLY A 117 -10.95 10.73 3.55
C GLY A 117 -11.52 9.72 2.55
N GLU A 118 -11.13 9.75 1.28
CA GLU A 118 -11.54 8.77 0.26
C GLU A 118 -10.46 7.71 0.02
N VAL A 119 -9.26 8.15 -0.38
CA VAL A 119 -8.09 7.28 -0.58
C VAL A 119 -6.94 7.87 0.23
N THR A 120 -6.64 7.24 1.35
CA THR A 120 -5.67 7.75 2.32
C THR A 120 -4.83 6.63 2.89
N GLY A 121 -3.51 6.86 2.98
CA GLY A 121 -2.62 5.98 3.71
C GLY A 121 -2.84 6.09 5.22
N LEU A 122 -2.87 4.97 5.90
CA LEU A 122 -3.04 4.88 7.35
C LEU A 122 -1.76 4.37 7.99
N TYR A 123 -1.41 4.94 9.12
CA TYR A 123 -0.33 4.47 9.98
C TYR A 123 -0.73 4.55 11.45
N SER A 124 0.02 3.92 12.34
CA SER A 124 -0.30 3.93 13.76
C SER A 124 0.55 4.95 14.52
N GLU A 125 -0.04 6.06 14.93
CA GLU A 125 0.61 7.04 15.82
C GLU A 125 0.90 6.44 17.20
N LYS A 126 0.02 5.56 17.70
CA LYS A 126 0.15 4.92 19.01
C LYS A 126 1.05 3.68 18.98
N GLY A 127 1.41 3.20 17.78
CA GLY A 127 2.29 2.05 17.61
C GLY A 127 3.73 2.31 18.07
N PHE A 128 4.12 3.59 18.15
CA PHE A 128 5.43 4.04 18.59
C PHE A 128 5.31 5.28 19.47
N SER A 129 6.17 5.34 20.49
CA SER A 129 6.15 6.40 21.50
C SER A 129 6.40 7.83 20.97
N ASN A 130 6.89 7.95 19.76
CA ASN A 130 7.21 9.24 19.12
C ASN A 130 6.30 9.59 17.94
N GLY A 131 5.20 8.85 17.71
CA GLY A 131 4.30 9.07 16.56
C GLY A 131 4.93 8.79 15.20
N ALA A 132 6.08 8.15 15.14
CA ALA A 132 6.77 7.88 13.89
C ALA A 132 6.05 6.82 13.04
N MET A 133 6.09 6.99 11.72
CA MET A 133 5.57 6.01 10.77
C MET A 133 6.37 4.70 10.80
N LEU A 134 7.68 4.81 11.06
CA LEU A 134 8.62 3.71 11.14
C LEU A 134 9.50 3.88 12.38
N ASN A 135 9.63 2.83 13.17
CA ASN A 135 10.49 2.81 14.34
C ASN A 135 11.75 1.98 14.05
N ILE A 136 12.91 2.59 14.31
CA ILE A 136 14.22 1.94 14.19
C ILE A 136 14.80 1.86 15.60
N LYS A 137 15.07 0.64 16.07
CA LYS A 137 15.64 0.38 17.40
C LYS A 137 16.83 -0.57 17.31
N ALA A 138 17.85 -0.29 18.08
CA ALA A 138 18.93 -1.22 18.32
C ALA A 138 18.40 -2.43 19.13
N ILE A 139 18.77 -3.63 18.72
CA ILE A 139 18.49 -4.87 19.45
C ILE A 139 19.44 -4.91 20.66
N ASN A 140 18.97 -5.47 21.75
CA ASN A 140 19.73 -5.56 23.01
C ASN A 140 20.34 -4.21 23.46
N GLY A 141 19.62 -3.09 23.22
CA GLY A 141 20.12 -1.76 23.57
C GLY A 141 21.38 -1.32 22.83
N GLY A 142 21.73 -1.97 21.73
CA GLY A 142 22.95 -1.69 20.96
C GLY A 142 24.19 -2.47 21.43
N ASN A 143 24.02 -3.37 22.40
CA ASN A 143 25.09 -4.25 22.86
C ASN A 143 25.16 -5.51 22.02
N LEU A 144 26.32 -6.17 22.05
CA LEU A 144 26.51 -7.50 21.46
C LEU A 144 25.56 -8.54 22.07
N TYR A 145 25.08 -9.42 21.22
CA TYR A 145 24.30 -10.60 21.61
C TYR A 145 24.62 -11.77 20.68
N LYS A 146 24.29 -12.98 21.09
CA LYS A 146 24.40 -14.16 20.26
C LYS A 146 23.13 -14.29 19.40
N ASN A 147 23.32 -14.46 18.09
CA ASN A 147 22.23 -14.81 17.19
C ASN A 147 21.90 -16.29 17.21
N GLU A 148 21.01 -16.76 16.33
CA GLU A 148 20.60 -18.17 16.23
C GLU A 148 21.77 -19.12 15.87
N ASP A 149 22.80 -18.60 15.19
CA ASP A 149 24.01 -19.33 14.81
C ASP A 149 25.11 -19.27 15.88
N ASP A 150 24.80 -18.78 17.08
CA ASP A 150 25.75 -18.64 18.21
C ASP A 150 26.89 -17.65 17.97
N VAL A 151 26.74 -16.76 16.95
CA VAL A 151 27.69 -15.72 16.59
C VAL A 151 27.40 -14.45 17.37
N LEU A 152 28.43 -13.75 17.84
CA LEU A 152 28.29 -12.43 18.48
C LEU A 152 28.01 -11.36 17.42
N VAL A 153 26.86 -10.71 17.51
CA VAL A 153 26.38 -9.73 16.55
C VAL A 153 25.86 -8.46 17.21
N TYR A 154 25.89 -7.37 16.47
CA TYR A 154 25.08 -6.18 16.73
C TYR A 154 23.84 -6.25 15.83
N GLY A 155 22.69 -5.79 16.32
CA GLY A 155 21.44 -5.82 15.56
C GLY A 155 20.66 -4.51 15.62
N VAL A 156 19.97 -4.22 14.53
CA VAL A 156 19.00 -3.14 14.43
C VAL A 156 17.70 -3.69 13.83
N ARG A 157 16.59 -3.39 14.49
CA ARG A 157 15.24 -3.73 14.04
C ARG A 157 14.53 -2.49 13.57
N PHE A 158 13.83 -2.60 12.44
CA PHE A 158 12.85 -1.59 12.02
C PHE A 158 11.46 -2.22 11.95
N LYS A 159 10.43 -1.44 12.31
CA LYS A 159 9.04 -1.87 12.33
C LYS A 159 8.11 -0.71 12.03
N GLY A 160 7.10 -0.95 11.19
CA GLY A 160 6.06 0.01 10.86
C GLY A 160 4.68 -0.65 10.78
N TYR A 161 3.63 0.16 10.88
CA TYR A 161 2.24 -0.26 10.73
C TYR A 161 1.62 0.55 9.61
N PHE A 162 1.18 -0.12 8.55
CA PHE A 162 0.62 0.52 7.36
C PHE A 162 -0.72 -0.08 6.96
N GLY A 163 -1.59 0.75 6.43
CA GLY A 163 -2.85 0.36 5.84
C GLY A 163 -3.31 1.38 4.81
N MET A 164 -4.35 1.03 4.07
CA MET A 164 -5.01 1.93 3.13
C MET A 164 -6.48 2.05 3.45
N GLN A 165 -6.95 3.28 3.53
CA GLN A 165 -8.38 3.58 3.53
C GLN A 165 -8.84 3.75 2.08
N LEU A 166 -9.85 2.99 1.69
CA LEU A 166 -10.52 3.08 0.39
C LEU A 166 -12.02 3.28 0.66
N ALA A 167 -12.43 4.53 0.76
CA ALA A 167 -13.77 4.92 1.19
C ALA A 167 -14.69 5.29 0.01
N ASN A 168 -14.14 5.45 -1.19
CA ASN A 168 -14.89 5.73 -2.40
C ASN A 168 -14.40 4.83 -3.55
N LYS A 169 -15.27 3.92 -4.01
CA LYS A 169 -14.93 3.02 -5.10
C LYS A 169 -14.68 3.73 -6.44
N GLN A 170 -15.25 4.91 -6.66
CA GLN A 170 -15.02 5.70 -7.87
C GLN A 170 -13.65 6.41 -7.91
N ALA A 171 -12.93 6.40 -6.78
CA ALA A 171 -11.60 7.01 -6.71
C ALA A 171 -10.47 6.08 -7.19
N VAL A 172 -10.77 4.81 -7.44
CA VAL A 172 -9.78 3.82 -7.90
C VAL A 172 -10.38 3.00 -9.02
N SER A 173 -9.70 2.96 -10.17
CA SER A 173 -10.07 2.14 -11.33
C SER A 173 -8.82 1.48 -11.92
N SER A 174 -9.01 0.40 -12.65
CA SER A 174 -7.91 -0.27 -13.34
C SER A 174 -8.31 -0.84 -14.68
N ILE A 175 -7.33 -0.99 -15.58
CA ILE A 175 -7.44 -1.81 -16.78
C ILE A 175 -6.42 -2.92 -16.61
N VAL A 176 -6.86 -4.15 -16.67
CA VAL A 176 -6.02 -5.33 -16.45
C VAL A 176 -5.86 -6.16 -17.71
N ASN A 177 -4.87 -7.05 -17.73
CA ASN A 177 -4.60 -8.00 -18.81
C ASN A 177 -4.30 -7.32 -20.16
N ILE A 178 -3.62 -6.17 -20.14
CA ILE A 178 -3.18 -5.47 -21.34
C ILE A 178 -1.96 -6.19 -21.92
N GLY A 179 -2.06 -6.61 -23.16
CA GLY A 179 -0.97 -7.25 -23.89
C GLY A 179 -0.85 -6.73 -25.32
N ALA A 180 0.09 -7.26 -26.07
CA ALA A 180 0.29 -6.87 -27.47
C ALA A 180 -0.94 -7.16 -28.35
N ASN A 181 -1.68 -8.22 -28.04
CA ASN A 181 -2.91 -8.61 -28.72
C ASN A 181 -4.18 -8.10 -28.03
N ASN A 182 -4.08 -7.71 -26.76
CA ASN A 182 -5.20 -7.29 -25.91
C ASN A 182 -5.06 -5.79 -25.55
N ILE A 183 -5.07 -4.93 -26.56
CA ILE A 183 -4.98 -3.48 -26.37
C ILE A 183 -6.36 -2.94 -25.95
N PRO A 184 -6.43 -2.07 -24.93
CA PRO A 184 -7.69 -1.42 -24.55
C PRO A 184 -8.26 -0.59 -25.72
N THR A 185 -9.56 -0.64 -25.87
CA THR A 185 -10.25 0.23 -26.83
C THR A 185 -10.35 1.66 -26.28
N GLU A 186 -10.57 2.65 -27.17
CA GLU A 186 -10.76 4.05 -26.77
C GLU A 186 -11.89 4.23 -25.74
N ALA A 187 -12.94 3.42 -25.85
CA ALA A 187 -14.07 3.43 -24.90
C ALA A 187 -13.75 2.82 -23.52
N GLN A 188 -12.61 2.11 -23.38
CA GLN A 188 -12.15 1.50 -22.15
C GLN A 188 -11.11 2.36 -21.41
N LEU A 189 -10.60 3.41 -22.06
CA LEU A 189 -9.69 4.41 -21.50
C LEU A 189 -10.46 5.58 -20.91
#